data_29556b1cbb7294b8b90da6f77d364fc0
#
_entry.id   29556b1cbb7294b8b90da6f77d364fc0
#
_cell.length_a   1.000
_cell.length_b   1.000
_cell.length_c   1.000
_cell.angle_alpha   90.00
_cell.angle_beta   90.00
_cell.angle_gamma   90.00
#
_symmetry.space_group_name_H-M   'P 1'
#
loop_
_entity.id
_entity.type
_entity.pdbx_description
1 polymer ?
#
loop_
_entity_poly.entity_id
_entity_poly.type
_entity_poly.pdbx_seq_one_letter_code
_entity_poly.pdbx_strand_id
1 'polypeptide(L)'
;MDARDPLPHRSGPRPEIVGPMPHAQRSQHSPPAIHRELAARALELPGVTPAESLVSVPGALAFVLDEESAGGPPASFQAGREFAHLHPEYDGSLHMTLPADIASDAYEKGWGEPHPYSGTPLIFAPRDEAELEVVLGLLRASYEFAKGSID
;
A
#
# COMPACT_ATOMS: atom_id res chain seq x y z
N MET A 1 -5.34 -4.16 -16.22
CA MET A 1 -4.55 -2.91 -16.15
C MET A 1 -3.10 -3.26 -15.86
N ASP A 2 -2.17 -2.76 -16.65
CA ASP A 2 -0.74 -2.96 -16.41
C ASP A 2 -0.27 -2.09 -15.23
N ALA A 3 0.71 -2.57 -14.48
CA ALA A 3 1.27 -1.85 -13.33
C ALA A 3 1.80 -0.45 -13.69
N ARG A 4 2.20 -0.24 -14.93
CA ARG A 4 2.71 1.04 -15.42
C ARG A 4 1.73 1.86 -16.26
N ASP A 5 0.48 1.44 -16.33
CA ASP A 5 -0.55 2.27 -16.93
C ASP A 5 -0.72 3.55 -16.08
N PRO A 6 -0.89 4.72 -16.73
CA PRO A 6 -1.08 5.96 -15.99
C PRO A 6 -2.28 5.88 -15.04
N LEU A 7 -2.08 6.36 -13.82
CA LEU A 7 -3.15 6.41 -12.83
C LEU A 7 -4.12 7.56 -13.16
N PRO A 8 -5.40 7.43 -12.80
CA PRO A 8 -6.30 8.57 -12.83
C PRO A 8 -5.91 9.56 -11.71
N HIS A 9 -6.31 10.80 -11.82
CA HIS A 9 -6.16 11.77 -10.74
C HIS A 9 -7.15 11.44 -9.62
N ARG A 10 -6.68 11.43 -8.37
CA ARG A 10 -7.54 11.33 -7.20
C ARG A 10 -8.30 12.64 -7.05
N SER A 11 -9.60 12.55 -6.79
CA SER A 11 -10.44 13.74 -6.65
C SER A 11 -10.40 14.30 -5.23
N GLY A 12 -10.57 15.63 -5.14
CA GLY A 12 -10.66 16.34 -3.87
C GLY A 12 -9.29 16.64 -3.24
N PRO A 13 -9.30 17.27 -2.07
CA PRO A 13 -8.07 17.64 -1.38
C PRO A 13 -7.36 16.43 -0.79
N ARG A 14 -6.08 16.58 -0.51
CA ARG A 14 -5.31 15.54 0.19
C ARG A 14 -5.89 15.33 1.59
N PRO A 15 -5.86 14.09 2.10
CA PRO A 15 -6.21 13.85 3.50
C PRO A 15 -5.18 14.50 4.43
N GLU A 16 -5.59 14.73 5.68
CA GLU A 16 -4.68 15.18 6.72
C GLU A 16 -3.76 14.03 7.10
N ILE A 17 -2.45 14.24 6.98
CA ILE A 17 -1.43 13.25 7.31
C ILE A 17 -0.59 13.82 8.45
N VAL A 18 -0.30 12.97 9.44
CA VAL A 18 0.60 13.28 10.54
C VAL A 18 1.82 12.35 10.47
N GLY A 19 2.90 12.79 11.01
CA GLY A 19 4.10 12.00 11.03
C GLY A 19 5.25 12.76 11.60
N PRO A 20 6.44 12.17 11.64
CA PRO A 20 6.81 10.93 10.94
C PRO A 20 6.54 9.62 11.69
N MET A 21 6.34 9.66 13.01
CA MET A 21 6.18 8.44 13.78
C MET A 21 5.05 8.58 14.82
N PRO A 22 3.89 7.98 14.55
CA PRO A 22 3.57 7.23 13.35
C PRO A 22 3.28 8.13 12.15
N HIS A 23 3.50 7.62 10.95
CA HIS A 23 3.07 8.24 9.70
C HIS A 23 1.64 7.75 9.43
N ALA A 24 0.66 8.60 9.66
CA ALA A 24 -0.74 8.19 9.77
C ALA A 24 -1.70 9.16 9.07
N GLN A 25 -2.79 8.60 8.54
CA GLN A 25 -3.87 9.36 7.91
C GLN A 25 -4.94 9.68 8.94
N ARG A 26 -5.25 10.97 9.09
CA ARG A 26 -6.17 11.48 10.09
C ARG A 26 -7.55 11.86 9.59
N SER A 27 -7.75 11.95 8.29
CA SER A 27 -9.02 12.29 7.67
C SER A 27 -9.29 11.43 6.45
N GLN A 28 -10.50 11.50 5.90
CA GLN A 28 -10.89 10.80 4.67
C GLN A 28 -10.67 9.29 4.74
N HIS A 29 -11.05 8.67 5.85
CA HIS A 29 -10.89 7.24 6.07
C HIS A 29 -11.83 6.43 5.18
N SER A 30 -11.46 5.18 4.92
CA SER A 30 -12.34 4.25 4.19
C SER A 30 -13.60 3.95 5.01
N PRO A 31 -14.75 3.79 4.37
CA PRO A 31 -15.88 3.11 5.02
C PRO A 31 -15.44 1.71 5.49
N PRO A 32 -15.97 1.22 6.62
CA PRO A 32 -15.57 -0.09 7.15
C PRO A 32 -15.66 -1.25 6.14
N ALA A 33 -16.67 -1.26 5.30
CA ALA A 33 -16.82 -2.30 4.27
C ALA A 33 -15.70 -2.25 3.22
N ILE A 34 -15.28 -1.05 2.83
CA ILE A 34 -14.17 -0.85 1.87
C ILE A 34 -12.84 -1.31 2.50
N HIS A 35 -12.61 -0.96 3.76
CA HIS A 35 -11.42 -1.39 4.50
C HIS A 35 -11.33 -2.92 4.57
N ARG A 36 -12.44 -3.59 4.90
CA ARG A 36 -12.50 -5.06 4.97
C ARG A 36 -12.28 -5.70 3.61
N GLU A 37 -12.88 -5.15 2.56
CA GLU A 37 -12.72 -5.68 1.20
C GLU A 37 -11.29 -5.54 0.70
N LEU A 38 -10.64 -4.42 0.98
CA LEU A 38 -9.22 -4.21 0.64
C LEU A 38 -8.35 -5.31 1.26
N ALA A 39 -8.51 -5.55 2.57
CA ALA A 39 -7.77 -6.59 3.27
C ALA A 39 -8.04 -7.98 2.68
N ALA A 40 -9.30 -8.31 2.44
CA ALA A 40 -9.69 -9.62 1.91
C ALA A 40 -9.10 -9.86 0.51
N ARG A 41 -9.20 -8.87 -0.37
CA ARG A 41 -8.69 -9.01 -1.74
C ARG A 41 -7.16 -9.07 -1.79
N ALA A 42 -6.48 -8.33 -0.92
CA ALA A 42 -5.02 -8.42 -0.81
C ALA A 42 -4.57 -9.82 -0.38
N LEU A 43 -5.28 -10.44 0.54
CA LEU A 43 -4.96 -11.78 1.04
C LEU A 43 -5.32 -12.89 0.04
N GLU A 44 -6.06 -12.59 -1.02
CA GLU A 44 -6.34 -13.53 -2.11
C GLU A 44 -5.18 -13.67 -3.09
N LEU A 45 -4.21 -12.74 -3.06
CA LEU A 45 -3.04 -12.81 -3.94
C LEU A 45 -2.23 -14.08 -3.61
N PRO A 46 -1.87 -14.90 -4.63
CA PRO A 46 -1.15 -16.15 -4.38
C PRO A 46 0.16 -15.93 -3.62
N GLY A 47 0.38 -16.73 -2.57
CA GLY A 47 1.59 -16.67 -1.76
C GLY A 47 1.59 -15.61 -0.68
N VAL A 48 0.51 -14.85 -0.52
CA VAL A 48 0.40 -13.81 0.51
C VAL A 48 -0.25 -14.38 1.76
N THR A 49 0.39 -14.16 2.91
CA THR A 49 -0.16 -14.53 4.21
C THR A 49 -0.25 -13.30 5.12
N PRO A 50 -1.25 -13.26 6.02
CA PRO A 50 -1.36 -12.15 6.97
C PRO A 50 -0.37 -12.32 8.13
N ALA A 51 0.08 -11.19 8.67
CA ALA A 51 0.86 -11.15 9.89
C ALA A 51 0.66 -9.80 10.57
N GLU A 52 1.13 -9.67 11.81
CA GLU A 52 1.23 -8.35 12.41
C GLU A 52 2.46 -7.66 11.81
N SER A 53 2.31 -6.39 11.43
CA SER A 53 3.42 -5.67 10.81
C SER A 53 4.61 -5.52 11.75
N LEU A 54 5.82 -5.73 11.22
CA LEU A 54 7.07 -5.57 11.95
C LEU A 54 7.53 -4.11 12.02
N VAL A 55 6.90 -3.23 11.25
CA VAL A 55 7.38 -1.85 11.05
C VAL A 55 6.25 -0.81 11.16
N SER A 56 5.16 -1.14 11.82
CA SER A 56 4.00 -0.26 11.92
C SER A 56 3.39 -0.26 13.32
N VAL A 57 2.30 0.48 13.46
CA VAL A 57 1.54 0.57 14.70
C VAL A 57 0.89 -0.77 15.06
N PRO A 58 0.58 -1.01 16.35
CA PRO A 58 -0.14 -2.22 16.73
C PRO A 58 -1.47 -2.34 15.98
N GLY A 59 -1.78 -3.54 15.51
CA GLY A 59 -3.00 -3.80 14.76
C GLY A 59 -2.89 -3.58 13.26
N ALA A 60 -1.76 -3.10 12.76
CA ALA A 60 -1.53 -3.03 11.31
C ALA A 60 -1.38 -4.43 10.72
N LEU A 61 -2.10 -4.68 9.63
CA LEU A 61 -2.12 -5.96 8.95
C LEU A 61 -1.02 -5.99 7.88
N ALA A 62 -0.02 -6.84 8.08
CA ALA A 62 1.04 -7.03 7.09
C ALA A 62 0.66 -8.06 6.06
N PHE A 63 1.07 -7.81 4.82
CA PHE A 63 0.99 -8.74 3.71
C PHE A 63 2.40 -9.28 3.47
N VAL A 64 2.57 -10.57 3.76
CA VAL A 64 3.87 -11.25 3.73
C VAL A 64 3.88 -12.23 2.59
N LEU A 65 4.90 -12.13 1.73
CA LEU A 65 5.06 -13.04 0.60
C LEU A 65 5.80 -14.30 1.05
N ASP A 66 5.35 -15.46 0.60
CA ASP A 66 6.05 -16.71 0.93
C ASP A 66 7.46 -16.72 0.31
N GLU A 67 8.35 -17.53 0.89
CA GLU A 67 9.75 -17.57 0.48
C GLU A 67 9.92 -17.99 -0.98
N GLU A 68 9.08 -18.91 -1.44
CA GLU A 68 9.16 -19.42 -2.82
C GLU A 68 8.83 -18.36 -3.86
N SER A 69 7.96 -17.42 -3.52
CA SER A 69 7.51 -16.36 -4.42
C SER A 69 8.34 -15.08 -4.32
N ALA A 70 9.14 -14.92 -3.27
CA ALA A 70 9.88 -13.71 -2.96
C ALA A 70 11.16 -13.63 -3.80
N GLY A 71 11.05 -13.11 -5.01
CA GLY A 71 12.17 -12.98 -5.95
C GLY A 71 12.62 -11.55 -6.22
N GLY A 72 11.98 -10.57 -5.61
CA GLY A 72 12.30 -9.16 -5.83
C GLY A 72 13.55 -8.68 -5.10
N PRO A 73 14.04 -7.46 -5.44
CA PRO A 73 15.20 -6.89 -4.79
C PRO A 73 14.90 -6.51 -3.33
N PRO A 74 15.94 -6.25 -2.51
CA PRO A 74 15.70 -5.82 -1.12
C PRO A 74 14.78 -4.62 -0.98
N ALA A 75 14.79 -3.70 -1.92
CA ALA A 75 13.91 -2.53 -1.92
C ALA A 75 12.43 -2.86 -2.11
N SER A 76 12.10 -4.10 -2.51
CA SER A 76 10.72 -4.55 -2.68
C SER A 76 10.07 -5.06 -1.38
N PHE A 77 10.81 -5.03 -0.27
CA PHE A 77 10.32 -5.44 1.04
C PHE A 77 10.56 -4.34 2.07
N GLN A 78 9.64 -4.22 3.03
CA GLN A 78 9.78 -3.27 4.14
C GLN A 78 10.60 -3.88 5.27
N ALA A 79 10.32 -5.14 5.61
CA ALA A 79 11.02 -5.91 6.62
C ALA A 79 10.77 -7.39 6.35
N GLY A 80 11.82 -8.21 6.33
CA GLY A 80 11.69 -9.62 5.98
C GLY A 80 11.04 -9.79 4.61
N ARG A 81 9.88 -10.46 4.56
CA ARG A 81 9.09 -10.62 3.32
C ARG A 81 7.77 -9.84 3.35
N GLU A 82 7.65 -8.87 4.27
CA GLU A 82 6.54 -7.92 4.28
C GLU A 82 6.75 -6.89 3.17
N PHE A 83 5.86 -6.85 2.17
CA PHE A 83 5.95 -5.87 1.09
C PHE A 83 4.99 -4.70 1.28
N ALA A 84 3.93 -4.89 2.09
CA ALA A 84 2.95 -3.86 2.39
C ALA A 84 2.28 -4.14 3.72
N HIS A 85 1.70 -3.10 4.32
CA HIS A 85 0.80 -3.26 5.45
C HIS A 85 -0.34 -2.25 5.39
N LEU A 86 -1.49 -2.67 5.89
CA LEU A 86 -2.70 -1.86 5.98
C LEU A 86 -2.85 -1.38 7.41
N HIS A 87 -2.93 -0.08 7.61
CA HIS A 87 -3.18 0.51 8.92
C HIS A 87 -4.57 0.13 9.42
N PRO A 88 -4.78 0.12 10.75
CA PRO A 88 -6.10 -0.19 11.31
C PRO A 88 -7.21 0.71 10.77
N GLU A 89 -8.45 0.29 10.99
CA GLU A 89 -9.65 0.93 10.43
C GLU A 89 -9.75 2.43 10.74
N TYR A 90 -9.24 2.88 11.89
CA TYR A 90 -9.25 4.30 12.26
C TYR A 90 -8.35 5.17 11.36
N ASP A 91 -7.50 4.56 10.55
CA ASP A 91 -6.58 5.20 9.61
C ASP A 91 -6.89 4.75 8.18
N GLY A 92 -6.67 3.47 7.86
CA GLY A 92 -7.03 2.84 6.59
C GLY A 92 -6.05 3.06 5.45
N SER A 93 -5.00 3.86 5.64
CA SER A 93 -3.94 4.01 4.63
C SER A 93 -2.98 2.82 4.67
N LEU A 94 -2.13 2.72 3.65
CA LEU A 94 -1.16 1.64 3.53
C LEU A 94 0.24 2.20 3.35
N HIS A 95 1.24 1.51 3.90
CA HIS A 95 2.60 1.62 3.39
C HIS A 95 2.85 0.42 2.48
N MET A 96 3.47 0.66 1.34
CA MET A 96 3.84 -0.40 0.40
C MET A 96 5.10 -0.01 -0.37
N THR A 97 5.87 -1.02 -0.74
CA THR A 97 7.02 -0.80 -1.61
C THR A 97 6.54 -0.68 -3.06
N LEU A 98 7.10 0.22 -3.82
CA LEU A 98 6.77 0.39 -5.24
C LEU A 98 8.04 0.72 -6.02
N PRO A 99 8.13 0.28 -7.29
CA PRO A 99 9.14 0.84 -8.19
C PRO A 99 9.04 2.36 -8.24
N ALA A 100 10.17 3.04 -8.38
CA ALA A 100 10.24 4.50 -8.25
C ALA A 100 9.33 5.25 -9.22
N ASP A 101 9.20 4.77 -10.45
CA ASP A 101 8.34 5.40 -11.47
C ASP A 101 6.85 5.27 -11.12
N ILE A 102 6.45 4.13 -10.57
CA ILE A 102 5.06 3.92 -10.14
C ILE A 102 4.75 4.78 -8.92
N ALA A 103 5.67 4.83 -7.94
CA ALA A 103 5.52 5.68 -6.77
C ALA A 103 5.38 7.16 -7.18
N SER A 104 6.23 7.62 -8.09
CA SER A 104 6.21 8.99 -8.59
C SER A 104 4.88 9.35 -9.24
N ASP A 105 4.33 8.46 -10.07
CA ASP A 105 3.03 8.67 -10.70
C ASP A 105 1.90 8.73 -9.64
N ALA A 106 1.96 7.85 -8.64
CA ALA A 106 1.00 7.86 -7.54
C ALA A 106 1.02 9.20 -6.79
N TYR A 107 2.20 9.72 -6.49
CA TYR A 107 2.33 11.01 -5.79
C TYR A 107 1.81 12.17 -6.65
N GLU A 108 2.17 12.20 -7.91
CA GLU A 108 1.75 13.23 -8.85
C GLU A 108 0.22 13.26 -9.00
N LYS A 109 -0.40 12.10 -9.01
CA LYS A 109 -1.86 11.98 -9.18
C LYS A 109 -2.65 12.07 -7.88
N GLY A 110 -1.98 12.28 -6.74
CA GLY A 110 -2.64 12.53 -5.46
C GLY A 110 -2.99 11.30 -4.65
N TRP A 111 -2.42 10.13 -4.97
CA TRP A 111 -2.76 8.88 -4.29
C TRP A 111 -1.90 8.60 -3.07
N GLY A 112 -0.85 9.35 -2.83
CA GLY A 112 0.03 9.09 -1.71
C GLY A 112 1.16 10.10 -1.56
N GLU A 113 2.04 9.80 -0.61
CA GLU A 113 3.25 10.58 -0.33
C GLU A 113 4.34 9.66 0.23
N PRO A 114 5.63 10.03 0.09
CA PRO A 114 6.69 9.23 0.67
C PRO A 114 6.77 9.42 2.19
N HIS A 115 7.15 8.36 2.90
CA HIS A 115 7.51 8.48 4.31
C HIS A 115 8.71 9.46 4.46
N PRO A 116 8.67 10.40 5.42
CA PRO A 116 9.71 11.45 5.52
C PRO A 116 11.15 10.93 5.69
N TYR A 117 11.32 9.77 6.30
CA TYR A 117 12.65 9.19 6.55
C TYR A 117 12.97 8.03 5.62
N SER A 118 12.11 7.03 5.56
CA SER A 118 12.38 5.81 4.77
C SER A 118 12.11 5.97 3.28
N GLY A 119 11.27 6.94 2.90
CA GLY A 119 10.81 7.09 1.53
C GLY A 119 9.76 6.08 1.11
N THR A 120 9.35 5.18 1.99
CA THR A 120 8.33 4.17 1.67
C THR A 120 7.02 4.85 1.33
N PRO A 121 6.39 4.52 0.19
CA PRO A 121 5.12 5.11 -0.18
C PRO A 121 4.02 4.88 0.85
N LEU A 122 3.38 5.96 1.30
CA LEU A 122 2.12 5.92 2.00
C LEU A 122 1.01 6.15 0.99
N ILE A 123 0.13 5.18 0.82
CA ILE A 123 -0.99 5.28 -0.11
C ILE A 123 -2.26 5.56 0.69
N PHE A 124 -3.01 6.58 0.30
CA PHE A 124 -4.18 7.04 1.03
C PHE A 124 -5.32 6.02 0.99
N ALA A 125 -6.09 5.96 2.06
CA ALA A 125 -7.22 5.06 2.20
C ALA A 125 -8.23 5.29 1.07
N PRO A 126 -8.72 4.22 0.40
CA PRO A 126 -9.77 4.38 -0.60
C PRO A 126 -11.11 4.73 0.07
N ARG A 127 -11.82 5.69 -0.51
CA ARG A 127 -13.10 6.18 0.04
C ARG A 127 -14.32 5.51 -0.56
N ASP A 128 -14.15 4.87 -1.72
CA ASP A 128 -15.23 4.23 -2.47
C ASP A 128 -14.69 3.08 -3.33
N GLU A 129 -15.59 2.42 -4.06
CA GLU A 129 -15.23 1.27 -4.91
C GLU A 129 -14.25 1.65 -6.03
N ALA A 130 -14.41 2.81 -6.63
CA ALA A 130 -13.53 3.24 -7.72
C ALA A 130 -12.12 3.48 -7.21
N GLU A 131 -11.97 4.12 -6.05
CA GLU A 131 -10.67 4.32 -5.40
C GLU A 131 -10.07 3.00 -4.92
N LEU A 132 -10.91 2.10 -4.42
CA LEU A 132 -10.46 0.76 -4.03
C LEU A 132 -9.76 0.05 -5.18
N GLU A 133 -10.32 0.12 -6.39
CA GLU A 133 -9.69 -0.51 -7.56
C GLU A 133 -8.32 0.09 -7.88
N VAL A 134 -8.15 1.41 -7.74
CA VAL A 134 -6.86 2.07 -7.94
C VAL A 134 -5.86 1.61 -6.88
N VAL A 135 -6.26 1.62 -5.62
CA VAL A 135 -5.39 1.21 -4.50
C VAL A 135 -4.99 -0.26 -4.62
N LEU A 136 -5.93 -1.14 -5.01
CA LEU A 136 -5.63 -2.55 -5.27
C LEU A 136 -4.67 -2.72 -6.44
N GLY A 137 -4.78 -1.88 -7.46
CA GLY A 137 -3.82 -1.87 -8.56
C GLY A 137 -2.41 -1.52 -8.11
N LEU A 138 -2.27 -0.54 -7.22
CA LEU A 138 -0.99 -0.18 -6.61
C LEU A 138 -0.46 -1.30 -5.71
N LEU A 139 -1.33 -1.91 -4.92
CA LEU A 139 -0.95 -3.03 -4.07
C LEU A 139 -0.48 -4.23 -4.90
N ARG A 140 -1.14 -4.50 -6.02
CA ARG A 140 -0.69 -5.55 -6.95
C ARG A 140 0.67 -5.21 -7.54
N ALA A 141 0.94 -3.95 -7.87
CA ALA A 141 2.26 -3.52 -8.34
C ALA A 141 3.33 -3.77 -7.27
N SER A 142 3.04 -3.49 -6.01
CA SER A 142 3.92 -3.82 -4.89
C SER A 142 4.18 -5.33 -4.80
N TYR A 143 3.14 -6.12 -4.91
CA TYR A 143 3.21 -7.58 -4.93
C TYR A 143 4.08 -8.10 -6.09
N GLU A 144 3.88 -7.60 -7.29
CA GLU A 144 4.67 -7.99 -8.45
C GLU A 144 6.14 -7.57 -8.31
N PHE A 145 6.39 -6.43 -7.69
CA PHE A 145 7.73 -5.96 -7.36
C PHE A 145 8.42 -6.93 -6.37
N ALA A 146 7.71 -7.33 -5.32
CA ALA A 146 8.21 -8.28 -4.33
C ALA A 146 8.47 -9.68 -4.94
N LYS A 147 7.69 -10.07 -5.94
CA LYS A 147 7.91 -11.31 -6.68
C LYS A 147 9.10 -11.25 -7.63
N GLY A 148 9.53 -10.06 -8.00
CA GLY A 148 10.55 -9.86 -9.03
C GLY A 148 10.00 -9.87 -10.45
N SER A 149 8.67 -9.76 -10.61
CA SER A 149 8.02 -9.75 -11.94
C SER A 149 8.10 -8.38 -12.61
N ILE A 150 8.30 -7.32 -11.84
CA ILE A 150 8.59 -5.97 -12.33
C ILE A 150 9.74 -5.38 -11.54
N ASP A 151 10.39 -4.34 -12.07
CA ASP A 151 11.53 -3.65 -11.44
C ASP A 151 11.36 -2.13 -11.38
#